data_d8ecff0188f579dd0c25f99b8beeda56
#
_entry.id   d8ecff0188f579dd0c25f99b8beeda56
#
_cell.length_a   1.000
_cell.length_b   1.000
_cell.length_c   1.000
_cell.angle_alpha   90.00
_cell.angle_beta   90.00
_cell.angle_gamma   90.00
#
_symmetry.space_group_name_H-M   'P 1'
#
loop_
_entity.id
_entity.type
_entity.pdbx_description
1 polymer ?
#
loop_
_entity_poly.entity_id
_entity_poly.type
_entity_poly.pdbx_seq_one_letter_code
_entity_poly.pdbx_strand_id
1 'polypeptide(L)'
;VTKPDDLKGLKIRIPGSEIYMTFWQAVGASPTAMSWSEVFTAIQQGTIDGQENGVPITDSAKMYEVQKYLTLWNYCYDADLVIANSKVWDSLDEKTQDLLKECIAEACEWGNDKIVEDEKTLIEKFKDNGMQVDELTDEQLEPFKELIKEPMNEIKAKYGKDACEAFGIDTEGVKFSN
;
A
#
# COMPACT_ATOMS: atom_id res chain seq x y z
N VAL A 1 12.86 -10.74 0.07
CA VAL A 1 13.53 -9.46 0.36
C VAL A 1 13.65 -9.33 1.86
N THR A 2 14.88 -9.26 2.39
CA THR A 2 15.13 -9.13 3.83
C THR A 2 16.05 -7.95 4.18
N LYS A 3 16.59 -7.28 3.18
CA LYS A 3 17.44 -6.09 3.30
C LYS A 3 17.35 -5.24 2.04
N PRO A 4 17.69 -3.95 2.08
CA PRO A 4 17.62 -3.07 0.91
C PRO A 4 18.42 -3.56 -0.30
N ASP A 5 19.56 -4.19 -0.10
CA ASP A 5 20.38 -4.72 -1.19
C ASP A 5 19.65 -5.74 -2.07
N ASP A 6 18.68 -6.45 -1.51
CA ASP A 6 17.87 -7.44 -2.24
C ASP A 6 16.92 -6.78 -3.25
N LEU A 7 16.63 -5.47 -3.10
CA LEU A 7 15.79 -4.70 -4.01
C LEU A 7 16.56 -4.09 -5.20
N LYS A 8 17.89 -4.08 -5.15
CA LYS A 8 18.70 -3.41 -6.17
C LYS A 8 18.42 -3.96 -7.56
N GLY A 9 17.91 -3.08 -8.42
CA GLY A 9 17.62 -3.38 -9.81
C GLY A 9 16.34 -4.16 -10.06
N LEU A 10 15.61 -4.57 -9.01
CA LEU A 10 14.30 -5.20 -9.18
C LEU A 10 13.28 -4.19 -9.72
N LYS A 11 12.62 -4.55 -10.79
CA LYS A 11 11.52 -3.80 -11.39
C LYS A 11 10.24 -4.08 -10.59
N ILE A 12 9.94 -3.21 -9.65
CA ILE A 12 8.74 -3.32 -8.82
C ILE A 12 7.63 -2.45 -9.42
N ARG A 13 6.51 -3.08 -9.73
CA ARG A 13 5.31 -2.33 -10.15
C ARG A 13 4.75 -1.51 -9.01
N ILE A 14 4.42 -0.29 -9.31
CA ILE A 14 3.75 0.63 -8.41
C ILE A 14 2.53 1.26 -9.08
N PRO A 15 1.54 1.79 -8.33
CA PRO A 15 0.54 2.70 -8.89
C PRO A 15 1.20 4.01 -9.36
N GLY A 16 0.52 4.79 -10.18
CA GLY A 16 1.02 6.05 -10.72
C GLY A 16 1.05 7.19 -9.69
N SER A 17 1.82 7.03 -8.63
CA SER A 17 1.94 7.97 -7.53
C SER A 17 3.39 8.36 -7.27
N GLU A 18 3.63 9.65 -7.04
CA GLU A 18 4.96 10.19 -6.73
C GLU A 18 5.50 9.67 -5.39
N ILE A 19 4.65 9.47 -4.39
CA ILE A 19 5.06 8.94 -3.09
C ILE A 19 5.63 7.53 -3.26
N TYR A 20 4.92 6.66 -3.97
CA TYR A 20 5.40 5.30 -4.25
C TYR A 20 6.69 5.31 -5.06
N MET A 21 6.77 6.17 -6.09
CA MET A 21 8.00 6.31 -6.89
C MET A 21 9.19 6.68 -6.01
N THR A 22 9.04 7.72 -5.19
CA THR A 22 10.08 8.21 -4.27
C THR A 22 10.50 7.13 -3.27
N PHE A 23 9.53 6.46 -2.65
CA PHE A 23 9.80 5.40 -1.68
C PHE A 23 10.61 4.26 -2.30
N TRP A 24 10.11 3.67 -3.39
CA TRP A 24 10.73 2.50 -3.99
C TRP A 24 12.10 2.79 -4.61
N GLN A 25 12.31 4.01 -5.15
CA GLN A 25 13.64 4.46 -5.56
C GLN A 25 14.61 4.60 -4.38
N ALA A 26 14.15 5.16 -3.27
CA ALA A 26 14.96 5.35 -2.07
C ALA A 26 15.47 4.03 -1.48
N VAL A 27 14.66 2.98 -1.50
CA VAL A 27 15.06 1.65 -1.04
C VAL A 27 15.84 0.84 -2.08
N GLY A 28 16.12 1.41 -3.26
CA GLY A 28 17.02 0.84 -4.26
C GLY A 28 16.37 0.03 -5.38
N ALA A 29 15.04 -0.05 -5.41
CA ALA A 29 14.31 -0.70 -6.49
C ALA A 29 14.26 0.17 -7.78
N SER A 30 13.80 -0.45 -8.87
CA SER A 30 13.47 0.21 -10.13
C SER A 30 11.93 0.25 -10.29
N PRO A 31 11.24 1.22 -9.67
CA PRO A 31 9.78 1.27 -9.71
C PRO A 31 9.26 1.56 -11.12
N THR A 32 8.21 0.86 -11.50
CA THR A 32 7.55 1.00 -12.81
C THR A 32 6.06 1.24 -12.61
N ALA A 33 5.57 2.43 -12.98
CA ALA A 33 4.15 2.75 -12.92
C ALA A 33 3.39 1.99 -14.00
N MET A 34 2.35 1.25 -13.59
CA MET A 34 1.58 0.39 -14.49
C MET A 34 0.16 0.22 -13.98
N SER A 35 -0.81 0.12 -14.91
CA SER A 35 -2.19 -0.21 -14.56
C SER A 35 -2.28 -1.59 -13.88
N TRP A 36 -3.13 -1.71 -12.85
CA TRP A 36 -3.29 -2.98 -12.11
C TRP A 36 -3.69 -4.15 -13.01
N SER A 37 -4.55 -3.90 -13.99
CA SER A 37 -5.00 -4.93 -14.94
C SER A 37 -3.90 -5.58 -15.77
N GLU A 38 -2.73 -4.96 -15.86
CA GLU A 38 -1.59 -5.44 -16.66
C GLU A 38 -0.56 -6.22 -15.81
N VAL A 39 -0.63 -6.11 -14.48
CA VAL A 39 0.42 -6.57 -13.55
C VAL A 39 0.63 -8.08 -13.62
N PHE A 40 -0.45 -8.88 -13.53
CA PHE A 40 -0.35 -10.33 -13.57
C PHE A 40 0.40 -10.82 -14.82
N THR A 41 -0.01 -10.31 -15.99
CA THR A 41 0.62 -10.68 -17.27
C THR A 41 2.07 -10.19 -17.35
N ALA A 42 2.36 -8.98 -16.85
CA ALA A 42 3.71 -8.43 -16.85
C ALA A 42 4.69 -9.25 -15.98
N ILE A 43 4.24 -9.73 -14.82
CA ILE A 43 5.00 -10.65 -13.96
C ILE A 43 5.18 -11.99 -14.65
N GLN A 44 4.11 -12.58 -15.20
CA GLN A 44 4.17 -13.86 -15.91
C GLN A 44 5.15 -13.84 -17.09
N GLN A 45 5.25 -12.71 -17.79
CA GLN A 45 6.17 -12.50 -18.91
C GLN A 45 7.58 -12.06 -18.48
N GLY A 46 7.81 -11.78 -17.20
CA GLY A 46 9.09 -11.29 -16.70
C GLY A 46 9.43 -9.85 -17.11
N THR A 47 8.43 -9.05 -17.51
CA THR A 47 8.61 -7.63 -17.83
C THR A 47 8.88 -6.80 -16.58
N ILE A 48 8.28 -7.20 -15.46
CA ILE A 48 8.54 -6.72 -14.10
C ILE A 48 8.86 -7.91 -13.19
N ASP A 49 9.58 -7.66 -12.11
CA ASP A 49 10.05 -8.70 -11.18
C ASP A 49 9.10 -8.89 -10.01
N GLY A 50 8.31 -7.87 -9.68
CA GLY A 50 7.40 -7.91 -8.54
C GLY A 50 6.41 -6.76 -8.49
N GLN A 51 5.58 -6.79 -7.47
CA GLN A 51 4.57 -5.77 -7.16
C GLN A 51 4.45 -5.61 -5.64
N GLU A 52 3.78 -4.59 -5.21
CA GLU A 52 3.43 -4.33 -3.82
C GLU A 52 1.91 -4.21 -3.69
N ASN A 53 1.37 -4.82 -2.66
CA ASN A 53 -0.05 -4.75 -2.27
C ASN A 53 -0.29 -5.48 -0.96
N GLY A 54 -1.41 -5.21 -0.34
CA GLY A 54 -1.90 -5.98 0.80
C GLY A 54 -2.21 -7.44 0.46
N VAL A 55 -2.25 -8.27 1.49
CA VAL A 55 -2.52 -9.72 1.39
C VAL A 55 -3.85 -10.02 0.68
N PRO A 56 -4.98 -9.32 0.96
CA PRO A 56 -6.24 -9.60 0.29
C PRO A 56 -6.22 -9.30 -1.21
N ILE A 57 -5.53 -8.23 -1.62
CA ILE A 57 -5.40 -7.87 -3.04
C ILE A 57 -4.52 -8.89 -3.77
N THR A 58 -3.44 -9.33 -3.14
CA THR A 58 -2.55 -10.38 -3.62
C THR A 58 -3.31 -11.69 -3.85
N ASP A 59 -4.24 -12.03 -2.95
CA ASP A 59 -5.10 -13.22 -3.08
C ASP A 59 -6.13 -13.08 -4.20
N SER A 60 -6.89 -11.98 -4.22
CA SER A 60 -7.96 -11.75 -5.19
C SER A 60 -7.46 -11.78 -6.64
N ALA A 61 -6.23 -11.31 -6.86
CA ALA A 61 -5.55 -11.33 -8.15
C ALA A 61 -4.73 -12.60 -8.39
N LYS A 62 -4.75 -13.57 -7.47
CA LYS A 62 -4.04 -14.85 -7.56
C LYS A 62 -2.55 -14.70 -7.85
N MET A 63 -1.90 -13.68 -7.28
CA MET A 63 -0.48 -13.41 -7.55
C MET A 63 0.43 -14.58 -7.15
N TYR A 64 0.00 -15.45 -6.25
CA TYR A 64 0.70 -16.69 -5.88
C TYR A 64 0.87 -17.68 -7.06
N GLU A 65 0.12 -17.54 -8.16
CA GLU A 65 0.30 -18.35 -9.36
C GLU A 65 1.54 -17.93 -10.17
N VAL A 66 1.97 -16.68 -10.07
CA VAL A 66 3.06 -16.08 -10.86
C VAL A 66 4.21 -15.54 -10.02
N GLN A 67 4.08 -15.46 -8.69
CA GLN A 67 5.11 -15.01 -7.76
C GLN A 67 5.44 -16.10 -6.74
N LYS A 68 6.72 -16.27 -6.44
CA LYS A 68 7.22 -17.32 -5.53
C LYS A 68 7.55 -16.79 -4.13
N TYR A 69 7.67 -15.49 -3.96
CA TYR A 69 8.12 -14.86 -2.73
C TYR A 69 7.15 -13.77 -2.32
N LEU A 70 6.85 -13.69 -1.04
CA LEU A 70 6.11 -12.62 -0.39
C LEU A 70 6.91 -12.13 0.82
N THR A 71 7.11 -10.83 0.94
CA THR A 71 7.71 -10.19 2.11
C THR A 71 6.66 -9.36 2.81
N LEU A 72 6.37 -9.69 4.07
CA LEU A 72 5.49 -8.94 4.94
C LEU A 72 6.35 -7.95 5.74
N TRP A 73 6.18 -6.66 5.50
CA TRP A 73 6.97 -5.61 6.16
C TRP A 73 6.17 -4.36 6.53
N ASN A 74 4.87 -4.33 6.22
CA ASN A 74 3.93 -3.29 6.63
C ASN A 74 4.48 -1.86 6.40
N TYR A 75 5.04 -1.61 5.22
CA TYR A 75 5.76 -0.37 4.92
C TYR A 75 4.84 0.83 4.71
N CYS A 76 3.59 0.62 4.37
CA CYS A 76 2.59 1.68 4.26
C CYS A 76 1.24 1.24 4.83
N TYR A 77 0.44 2.21 5.16
CA TYR A 77 -0.94 2.05 5.56
C TYR A 77 -1.83 2.62 4.46
N ASP A 78 -2.64 1.77 3.84
CA ASP A 78 -3.61 2.17 2.84
C ASP A 78 -4.96 2.47 3.49
N ALA A 79 -5.50 3.65 3.21
CA ALA A 79 -6.82 4.06 3.65
C ALA A 79 -7.74 4.22 2.45
N ASP A 80 -8.81 3.42 2.40
CA ASP A 80 -9.85 3.56 1.40
C ASP A 80 -10.88 4.61 1.81
N LEU A 81 -11.29 5.43 0.85
CA LEU A 81 -12.29 6.47 1.06
C LEU A 81 -13.57 6.14 0.30
N VAL A 82 -14.69 6.15 0.99
CA VAL A 82 -16.01 6.10 0.35
C VAL A 82 -16.41 7.50 -0.07
N ILE A 83 -16.53 7.73 -1.38
CA ILE A 83 -16.87 9.04 -1.93
C ILE A 83 -18.19 8.99 -2.70
N ALA A 84 -18.92 10.11 -2.68
CA ALA A 84 -20.13 10.31 -3.45
C ALA A 84 -20.04 11.58 -4.31
N ASN A 85 -20.67 11.57 -5.48
CA ASN A 85 -20.83 12.80 -6.26
C ASN A 85 -21.72 13.78 -5.48
N SER A 86 -21.25 15.02 -5.26
CA SER A 86 -21.96 16.02 -4.46
C SER A 86 -23.37 16.30 -4.99
N LYS A 87 -23.55 16.43 -6.32
CA LYS A 87 -24.87 16.70 -6.92
C LYS A 87 -25.86 15.55 -6.67
N VAL A 88 -25.38 14.31 -6.69
CA VAL A 88 -26.21 13.14 -6.37
C VAL A 88 -26.54 13.13 -4.88
N TRP A 89 -25.52 13.36 -4.03
CA TRP A 89 -25.69 13.42 -2.59
C TRP A 89 -26.70 14.49 -2.16
N ASP A 90 -26.57 15.72 -2.69
CA ASP A 90 -27.44 16.85 -2.38
C ASP A 90 -28.87 16.68 -2.93
N SER A 91 -29.10 15.76 -3.87
CA SER A 91 -30.43 15.42 -4.37
C SER A 91 -31.21 14.42 -3.49
N LEU A 92 -30.52 13.80 -2.54
CA LEU A 92 -31.14 12.87 -1.59
C LEU A 92 -31.76 13.65 -0.42
N ASP A 93 -32.87 13.15 0.11
CA ASP A 93 -33.43 13.67 1.35
C ASP A 93 -32.52 13.33 2.56
N GLU A 94 -32.62 14.11 3.63
CA GLU A 94 -31.79 13.98 4.82
C GLU A 94 -31.85 12.58 5.44
N LYS A 95 -33.04 11.98 5.49
CA LYS A 95 -33.21 10.63 6.03
C LYS A 95 -32.45 9.58 5.22
N THR A 96 -32.45 9.71 3.90
CA THR A 96 -31.70 8.82 2.99
C THR A 96 -30.20 9.04 3.14
N GLN A 97 -29.74 10.30 3.26
CA GLN A 97 -28.33 10.60 3.52
C GLN A 97 -27.84 9.99 4.83
N ASP A 98 -28.62 10.10 5.90
CA ASP A 98 -28.24 9.55 7.22
C ASP A 98 -28.22 8.03 7.22
N LEU A 99 -29.21 7.39 6.60
CA LEU A 99 -29.24 5.94 6.45
C LEU A 99 -28.01 5.43 5.66
N LEU A 100 -27.62 6.13 4.59
CA LEU A 100 -26.43 5.77 3.82
C LEU A 100 -25.15 5.90 4.64
N LYS A 101 -24.99 6.97 5.43
CA LYS A 101 -23.84 7.13 6.33
C LYS A 101 -23.76 5.98 7.34
N GLU A 102 -24.88 5.62 7.94
CA GLU A 102 -24.94 4.51 8.91
C GLU A 102 -24.57 3.18 8.27
N CYS A 103 -25.18 2.83 7.14
CA CYS A 103 -24.86 1.60 6.41
C CYS A 103 -23.40 1.54 5.94
N ILE A 104 -22.83 2.66 5.49
CA ILE A 104 -21.43 2.73 5.07
C ILE A 104 -20.51 2.55 6.28
N ALA A 105 -20.80 3.17 7.41
CA ALA A 105 -20.00 3.01 8.62
C ALA A 105 -19.98 1.55 9.09
N GLU A 106 -21.14 0.89 9.17
CA GLU A 106 -21.25 -0.53 9.51
C GLU A 106 -20.50 -1.43 8.51
N ALA A 107 -20.62 -1.14 7.21
CA ALA A 107 -19.94 -1.91 6.18
C ALA A 107 -18.42 -1.75 6.25
N CYS A 108 -17.91 -0.55 6.56
CA CYS A 108 -16.47 -0.30 6.72
C CYS A 108 -15.93 -1.02 7.97
N GLU A 109 -16.65 -0.97 9.10
CA GLU A 109 -16.27 -1.69 10.32
C GLU A 109 -16.19 -3.19 10.07
N TRP A 110 -17.26 -3.77 9.52
CA TRP A 110 -17.29 -5.19 9.16
C TRP A 110 -16.17 -5.58 8.19
N GLY A 111 -15.91 -4.75 7.16
CA GLY A 111 -14.85 -4.99 6.17
C GLY A 111 -13.46 -4.98 6.79
N ASN A 112 -13.18 -4.03 7.69
CA ASN A 112 -11.89 -3.95 8.39
C ASN A 112 -11.68 -5.18 9.28
N ASP A 113 -12.69 -5.58 10.05
CA ASP A 113 -12.61 -6.77 10.90
C ASP A 113 -12.37 -8.03 10.06
N LYS A 114 -13.05 -8.13 8.91
CA LYS A 114 -12.90 -9.27 8.01
C LYS A 114 -11.52 -9.37 7.40
N ILE A 115 -10.91 -8.25 7.01
CA ILE A 115 -9.53 -8.21 6.50
C ILE A 115 -8.55 -8.76 7.55
N VAL A 116 -8.67 -8.30 8.79
CA VAL A 116 -7.80 -8.75 9.90
C VAL A 116 -8.00 -10.25 10.20
N GLU A 117 -9.25 -10.72 10.19
CA GLU A 117 -9.57 -12.14 10.42
C GLU A 117 -8.99 -13.04 9.32
N ASP A 118 -9.13 -12.63 8.05
CA ASP A 118 -8.77 -13.47 6.92
C ASP A 118 -7.26 -13.47 6.62
N GLU A 119 -6.51 -12.44 7.01
CA GLU A 119 -5.11 -12.27 6.63
C GLU A 119 -4.24 -13.51 6.92
N LYS A 120 -4.36 -14.08 8.12
CA LYS A 120 -3.59 -15.28 8.51
C LYS A 120 -3.95 -16.48 7.65
N THR A 121 -5.22 -16.67 7.34
CA THR A 121 -5.71 -17.76 6.51
C THR A 121 -5.20 -17.62 5.08
N LEU A 122 -5.16 -16.40 4.55
CA LEU A 122 -4.63 -16.09 3.22
C LEU A 122 -3.11 -16.34 3.13
N ILE A 123 -2.36 -15.97 4.16
CA ILE A 123 -0.92 -16.23 4.25
C ILE A 123 -0.65 -17.75 4.22
N GLU A 124 -1.38 -18.55 4.98
CA GLU A 124 -1.24 -20.02 4.93
C GLU A 124 -1.62 -20.57 3.55
N LYS A 125 -2.68 -20.08 2.93
CA LYS A 125 -3.05 -20.41 1.55
C LYS A 125 -1.91 -20.14 0.56
N PHE A 126 -1.18 -19.02 0.71
CA PHE A 126 -0.02 -18.72 -0.14
C PHE A 126 1.10 -19.72 0.04
N LYS A 127 1.41 -20.09 1.28
CA LYS A 127 2.40 -21.13 1.58
C LYS A 127 2.01 -22.48 0.99
N ASP A 128 0.73 -22.88 1.10
CA ASP A 128 0.20 -24.11 0.53
C ASP A 128 0.29 -24.12 -1.01
N ASN A 129 0.23 -22.94 -1.65
CA ASN A 129 0.45 -22.78 -3.08
C ASN A 129 1.93 -22.62 -3.46
N GLY A 130 2.84 -22.83 -2.52
CA GLY A 130 4.28 -22.86 -2.76
C GLY A 130 5.00 -21.51 -2.71
N MET A 131 4.35 -20.45 -2.20
CA MET A 131 5.05 -19.20 -1.92
C MET A 131 5.93 -19.34 -0.68
N GLN A 132 7.13 -18.82 -0.75
CA GLN A 132 7.91 -18.51 0.44
C GLN A 132 7.45 -17.16 1.00
N VAL A 133 7.04 -17.15 2.27
CA VAL A 133 6.57 -15.94 2.96
C VAL A 133 7.58 -15.60 4.06
N ASP A 134 8.16 -14.43 3.95
CA ASP A 134 9.10 -13.86 4.92
C ASP A 134 8.43 -12.66 5.63
N GLU A 135 8.49 -12.63 6.95
CA GLU A 135 8.05 -11.49 7.76
C GLU A 135 9.29 -10.78 8.32
N LEU A 136 9.44 -9.48 8.08
CA LEU A 136 10.61 -8.73 8.53
C LEU A 136 10.51 -8.39 10.01
N THR A 137 11.60 -8.57 10.71
CA THR A 137 11.76 -8.11 12.10
C THR A 137 12.03 -6.60 12.14
N ASP A 138 11.82 -5.97 13.29
CA ASP A 138 12.13 -4.54 13.48
C ASP A 138 13.58 -4.22 13.14
N GLU A 139 14.53 -5.10 13.49
CA GLU A 139 15.96 -4.94 13.17
C GLU A 139 16.20 -4.94 11.65
N GLN A 140 15.48 -5.79 10.91
CA GLN A 140 15.57 -5.84 9.44
C GLN A 140 14.91 -4.63 8.77
N LEU A 141 13.94 -3.99 9.42
CA LEU A 141 13.27 -2.78 8.92
C LEU A 141 14.11 -1.51 9.08
N GLU A 142 14.99 -1.42 10.08
CA GLU A 142 15.78 -0.20 10.35
C GLU A 142 16.58 0.32 9.14
N PRO A 143 17.30 -0.51 8.37
CA PRO A 143 18.00 -0.03 7.18
C PRO A 143 17.08 0.57 6.11
N PHE A 144 15.86 0.09 5.97
CA PHE A 144 14.87 0.66 5.06
C PHE A 144 14.37 2.01 5.55
N LYS A 145 14.07 2.13 6.85
CA LYS A 145 13.60 3.38 7.47
C LYS A 145 14.64 4.50 7.31
N GLU A 146 15.93 4.20 7.48
CA GLU A 146 17.00 5.18 7.30
C GLU A 146 17.08 5.69 5.85
N LEU A 147 16.93 4.80 4.85
CA LEU A 147 16.99 5.18 3.44
C LEU A 147 15.83 6.09 3.00
N ILE A 148 14.65 5.92 3.58
CA ILE A 148 13.45 6.69 3.21
C ILE A 148 13.29 7.99 3.97
N LYS A 149 14.04 8.21 5.05
CA LYS A 149 13.86 9.33 5.98
C LYS A 149 13.89 10.70 5.27
N GLU A 150 14.96 11.03 4.57
CA GLU A 150 15.07 12.30 3.85
C GLU A 150 14.10 12.40 2.67
N PRO A 151 13.98 11.41 1.76
CA PRO A 151 13.00 11.45 0.69
C PRO A 151 11.56 11.64 1.17
N MET A 152 11.17 10.99 2.26
CA MET A 152 9.83 11.16 2.84
C MET A 152 9.64 12.52 3.52
N ASN A 153 10.70 13.12 4.07
CA ASN A 153 10.64 14.48 4.58
C ASN A 153 10.41 15.51 3.45
N GLU A 154 11.01 15.31 2.28
CA GLU A 154 10.73 16.15 1.11
C GLU A 154 9.27 16.03 0.65
N ILE A 155 8.72 14.83 0.64
CA ILE A 155 7.30 14.58 0.32
C ILE A 155 6.39 15.26 1.36
N LYS A 156 6.65 15.09 2.65
CA LYS A 156 5.89 15.75 3.73
C LYS A 156 5.94 17.29 3.59
N ALA A 157 7.12 17.85 3.29
CA ALA A 157 7.27 19.28 3.05
C ALA A 157 6.44 19.77 1.88
N LYS A 158 6.32 18.99 0.80
CA LYS A 158 5.51 19.32 -0.37
C LYS A 158 4.01 19.32 -0.07
N TYR A 159 3.50 18.36 0.71
CA TYR A 159 2.10 18.32 1.12
C TYR A 159 1.73 19.38 2.15
N GLY A 160 2.69 19.89 2.88
CA GLY A 160 2.55 20.97 3.86
C GLY A 160 2.20 20.49 5.26
N LYS A 161 2.48 21.37 6.22
CA LYS A 161 2.34 21.09 7.64
C LYS A 161 0.90 20.74 8.04
N ASP A 162 -0.06 21.53 7.57
CA ASP A 162 -1.47 21.38 7.92
C ASP A 162 -2.01 19.99 7.48
N ALA A 163 -1.62 19.53 6.28
CA ALA A 163 -2.00 18.22 5.80
C ALA A 163 -1.37 17.11 6.66
N CYS A 164 -0.08 17.21 6.97
CA CYS A 164 0.58 16.24 7.84
C CYS A 164 -0.08 16.15 9.22
N GLU A 165 -0.38 17.30 9.84
CA GLU A 165 -1.04 17.35 11.15
C GLU A 165 -2.46 16.76 11.11
N ALA A 166 -3.24 17.04 10.06
CA ALA A 166 -4.59 16.53 9.90
C ALA A 166 -4.64 14.99 9.86
N PHE A 167 -3.59 14.36 9.31
CA PHE A 167 -3.46 12.91 9.24
C PHE A 167 -2.60 12.30 10.37
N GLY A 168 -2.21 13.09 11.37
CA GLY A 168 -1.38 12.60 12.48
C GLY A 168 0.03 12.15 12.06
N ILE A 169 0.53 12.66 10.93
CA ILE A 169 1.84 12.30 10.40
C ILE A 169 2.92 13.06 11.19
N ASP A 170 3.90 12.34 11.71
CA ASP A 170 5.05 12.94 12.37
C ASP A 170 5.83 13.85 11.41
N THR A 171 6.09 15.06 11.86
CA THR A 171 6.78 16.13 11.11
C THR A 171 8.16 16.48 11.68
N GLU A 172 8.69 15.69 12.59
CA GLU A 172 10.01 15.90 13.14
C GLU A 172 11.08 15.88 12.03
N GLY A 173 11.92 16.89 12.01
CA GLY A 173 12.97 17.06 10.99
C GLY A 173 12.51 17.57 9.62
N VAL A 174 11.21 17.77 9.41
CA VAL A 174 10.67 18.30 8.14
C VAL A 174 10.88 19.82 8.06
N LYS A 175 11.44 20.29 6.95
CA LYS A 175 11.62 21.73 6.66
C LYS A 175 10.49 22.20 5.74
N PHE A 176 9.46 22.79 6.32
CA PHE A 176 8.38 23.40 5.54
C PHE A 176 8.81 24.76 4.98
N SER A 177 8.47 25.03 3.73
CA SER A 177 8.59 26.37 3.15
C SER A 177 7.48 27.26 3.73
N ASN A 178 7.84 28.45 4.18
CA ASN A 178 6.88 29.47 4.67
C ASN A 178 6.02 29.99 3.51
#